data_4e922571835efe07b35c0b19768923a2
#
_entry.id   4e922571835efe07b35c0b19768923a2
#
_cell.length_a   1.000
_cell.length_b   1.000
_cell.length_c   1.000
_cell.angle_alpha   90.00
_cell.angle_beta   90.00
_cell.angle_gamma   90.00
#
_symmetry.space_group_name_H-M   'P 1'
#
loop_
_entity.id
_entity.type
_entity.pdbx_description
1 polymer ?
#
loop_
_entity_poly.entity_id
_entity_poly.type
_entity_poly.pdbx_seq_one_letter_code
_entity_poly.pdbx_strand_id
1 'polypeptide(L)'
;GIASPPSADMSRAVVMSFSAAAVWRIRRAAPMLPTVLLGETSRYLGGGAATTVGATAVGPSIATLREHPELVDRAAAQGRAMYCWTVDHYEDIEFCRELGVGWIATNHPGRTKSWLQNGLTGADRD
;
A
#
# COMPACT_ATOMS: atom_id res chain seq x y z
N GLY A 1 -4.68 -11.66 3.08
CA GLY A 1 -5.19 -11.46 4.42
C GLY A 1 -6.14 -10.30 4.54
N ILE A 2 -6.70 -10.14 5.69
CA ILE A 2 -7.62 -9.06 6.02
C ILE A 2 -6.99 -8.22 7.12
N ALA A 3 -6.90 -6.91 6.89
CA ALA A 3 -6.48 -5.96 7.90
C ALA A 3 -7.72 -5.24 8.41
N SER A 4 -7.96 -5.29 9.72
CA SER A 4 -9.09 -4.62 10.34
C SER A 4 -8.75 -4.14 11.73
N PRO A 5 -9.43 -3.08 12.23
CA PRO A 5 -9.23 -2.63 13.59
C PRO A 5 -9.83 -3.62 14.59
N PRO A 6 -9.37 -3.58 15.87
CA PRO A 6 -9.89 -4.48 16.90
C PRO A 6 -11.40 -4.37 17.13
N SER A 7 -12.00 -3.25 16.76
CA SER A 7 -13.44 -3.03 16.91
C SER A 7 -14.29 -3.87 15.97
N ALA A 8 -13.67 -4.56 15.00
CA ALA A 8 -14.38 -5.34 13.99
C ALA A 8 -15.35 -4.52 13.14
N ASP A 9 -15.08 -3.23 12.99
CA ASP A 9 -15.86 -2.37 12.11
C ASP A 9 -15.51 -2.68 10.66
N MET A 10 -16.39 -3.34 9.95
CA MET A 10 -16.15 -3.78 8.57
C MET A 10 -15.90 -2.65 7.59
N SER A 11 -16.36 -1.42 7.88
CA SER A 11 -16.09 -0.28 7.02
C SER A 11 -14.61 0.10 6.98
N ARG A 12 -13.82 -0.40 7.94
CA ARG A 12 -12.38 -0.14 8.04
C ARG A 12 -11.54 -1.34 7.65
N ALA A 13 -12.18 -2.45 7.24
CA ALA A 13 -11.46 -3.64 6.82
C ALA A 13 -10.94 -3.47 5.40
N VAL A 14 -9.73 -3.99 5.15
CA VAL A 14 -9.11 -3.98 3.83
C VAL A 14 -8.59 -5.40 3.55
N VAL A 15 -8.88 -5.92 2.37
CA VAL A 15 -8.37 -7.21 1.95
C VAL A 15 -7.14 -7.02 1.08
N MET A 16 -6.04 -7.66 1.45
CA MET A 16 -4.79 -7.59 0.72
C MET A 16 -4.37 -8.97 0.25
N SER A 17 -3.92 -9.10 -0.98
CA SER A 17 -3.50 -10.38 -1.51
C SER A 17 -2.49 -10.21 -2.64
N PHE A 18 -1.55 -11.15 -2.72
CA PHE A 18 -0.66 -11.29 -3.88
C PHE A 18 -1.35 -12.00 -5.05
N SER A 19 -2.52 -12.56 -4.84
CA SER A 19 -3.26 -13.31 -5.85
C SER A 19 -4.31 -12.44 -6.51
N ALA A 20 -4.15 -12.18 -7.79
CA ALA A 20 -5.16 -11.45 -8.57
C ALA A 20 -6.50 -12.19 -8.56
N ALA A 21 -6.47 -13.53 -8.62
CA ALA A 21 -7.70 -14.32 -8.58
C ALA A 21 -8.44 -14.15 -7.24
N ALA A 22 -7.69 -14.09 -6.12
CA ALA A 22 -8.30 -13.86 -4.81
C ALA A 22 -8.94 -12.48 -4.73
N VAL A 23 -8.25 -11.44 -5.22
CA VAL A 23 -8.80 -10.07 -5.25
C VAL A 23 -10.08 -10.04 -6.09
N TRP A 24 -10.07 -10.69 -7.24
CA TRP A 24 -11.23 -10.74 -8.12
C TRP A 24 -12.43 -11.39 -7.41
N ARG A 25 -12.21 -12.52 -6.72
CA ARG A 25 -13.28 -13.19 -5.98
C ARG A 25 -13.86 -12.31 -4.88
N ILE A 26 -13.00 -11.61 -4.14
CA ILE A 26 -13.44 -10.72 -3.06
C ILE A 26 -14.24 -9.55 -3.63
N ARG A 27 -13.78 -8.96 -4.74
CA ARG A 27 -14.50 -7.85 -5.38
C ARG A 27 -15.91 -8.25 -5.81
N ARG A 28 -16.07 -9.49 -6.24
CA ARG A 28 -17.39 -9.99 -6.62
C ARG A 28 -18.28 -10.30 -5.41
N ALA A 29 -17.68 -10.86 -4.35
CA ALA A 29 -18.43 -11.28 -3.16
C ALA A 29 -18.76 -10.12 -2.23
N ALA A 30 -17.86 -9.14 -2.11
CA ALA A 30 -18.01 -8.02 -1.19
C ALA A 30 -17.49 -6.73 -1.84
N PRO A 31 -18.21 -6.17 -2.82
CA PRO A 31 -17.72 -5.03 -3.59
C PRO A 31 -17.46 -3.77 -2.77
N MET A 32 -18.03 -3.66 -1.56
CA MET A 32 -17.80 -2.52 -0.70
C MET A 32 -16.46 -2.59 0.03
N LEU A 33 -15.79 -3.75 0.07
CA LEU A 33 -14.51 -3.87 0.76
C LEU A 33 -13.38 -3.35 -0.14
N PRO A 34 -12.53 -2.44 0.36
CA PRO A 34 -11.33 -2.05 -0.37
C PRO A 34 -10.39 -3.26 -0.52
N THR A 35 -9.75 -3.36 -1.67
CA THR A 35 -8.83 -4.47 -1.97
C THR A 35 -7.51 -3.93 -2.44
N VAL A 36 -6.42 -4.52 -1.95
CA VAL A 36 -5.06 -4.17 -2.36
C VAL A 36 -4.44 -5.36 -3.07
N LEU A 37 -4.05 -5.15 -4.32
CA LEU A 37 -3.28 -6.15 -5.05
C LEU A 37 -1.80 -5.92 -4.74
N LEU A 38 -1.21 -6.85 -4.00
CA LEU A 38 0.20 -6.80 -3.63
C LEU A 38 1.05 -7.44 -4.72
N GLY A 39 2.26 -6.92 -4.91
CA GLY A 39 3.18 -7.50 -5.87
C GLY A 39 4.59 -6.95 -5.75
N GLU A 40 5.53 -7.65 -6.38
CA GLU A 40 6.94 -7.31 -6.35
C GLU A 40 7.48 -6.86 -7.70
N THR A 41 6.64 -6.83 -8.74
CA THR A 41 7.08 -6.37 -10.06
C THR A 41 6.21 -5.22 -10.54
N SER A 42 6.87 -4.25 -11.18
CA SER A 42 6.16 -3.09 -11.74
C SER A 42 5.23 -3.50 -12.87
N ARG A 43 5.62 -4.51 -13.66
CA ARG A 43 4.79 -5.01 -14.76
C ARG A 43 3.46 -5.55 -14.25
N TYR A 44 3.50 -6.32 -13.17
CA TYR A 44 2.30 -6.90 -12.58
C TYR A 44 1.37 -5.82 -12.03
N LEU A 45 1.94 -4.87 -11.27
CA LEU A 45 1.16 -3.81 -10.60
C LEU A 45 0.73 -2.70 -11.57
N GLY A 46 1.60 -2.34 -12.50
CA GLY A 46 1.34 -1.25 -13.44
C GLY A 46 0.64 -1.66 -14.72
N GLY A 47 0.49 -2.96 -14.95
CA GLY A 47 -0.17 -3.48 -16.14
C GLY A 47 -1.67 -3.64 -15.94
N GLY A 48 -2.25 -4.57 -16.72
CA GLY A 48 -3.69 -4.78 -16.71
C GLY A 48 -4.24 -5.57 -15.53
N ALA A 49 -3.39 -6.21 -14.71
CA ALA A 49 -3.87 -7.12 -13.67
C ALA A 49 -4.78 -6.42 -12.66
N ALA A 50 -4.36 -5.27 -12.12
CA ALA A 50 -5.16 -4.52 -11.15
C ALA A 50 -6.50 -4.07 -11.75
N THR A 51 -6.48 -3.64 -13.02
CA THR A 51 -7.69 -3.22 -13.71
C THR A 51 -8.63 -4.40 -13.94
N THR A 52 -8.08 -5.53 -14.40
CA THR A 52 -8.87 -6.73 -14.70
C THR A 52 -9.60 -7.25 -13.46
N VAL A 53 -8.96 -7.23 -12.29
CA VAL A 53 -9.58 -7.74 -11.06
C VAL A 53 -10.33 -6.68 -10.28
N GLY A 54 -10.25 -5.42 -10.68
CA GLY A 54 -10.96 -4.32 -10.03
C GLY A 54 -10.41 -3.94 -8.67
N ALA A 55 -9.10 -4.12 -8.45
CA ALA A 55 -8.47 -3.71 -7.19
C ALA A 55 -8.63 -2.22 -6.95
N THR A 56 -8.86 -1.82 -5.71
CA THR A 56 -9.01 -0.40 -5.35
C THR A 56 -7.65 0.24 -5.02
N ALA A 57 -6.63 -0.57 -4.79
CA ALA A 57 -5.28 -0.11 -4.52
C ALA A 57 -4.27 -1.12 -5.05
N VAL A 58 -3.05 -0.67 -5.25
CA VAL A 58 -1.91 -1.54 -5.56
C VAL A 58 -0.86 -1.40 -4.48
N GLY A 59 -0.14 -2.50 -4.21
CA GLY A 59 0.81 -2.56 -3.10
C GLY A 59 2.16 -3.11 -3.52
N PRO A 60 3.06 -2.26 -4.02
CA PRO A 60 4.43 -2.68 -4.29
C PRO A 60 5.25 -2.78 -3.01
N SER A 61 6.31 -3.61 -3.05
CA SER A 61 7.34 -3.55 -2.02
C SER A 61 8.09 -2.23 -2.13
N ILE A 62 8.75 -1.84 -1.03
CA ILE A 62 9.56 -0.60 -1.05
C ILE A 62 10.68 -0.68 -2.09
N ALA A 63 11.28 -1.85 -2.27
CA ALA A 63 12.34 -2.02 -3.27
C ALA A 63 11.79 -1.78 -4.69
N THR A 64 10.63 -2.34 -4.99
CA THR A 64 9.98 -2.15 -6.30
C THR A 64 9.61 -0.68 -6.51
N LEU A 65 9.10 -0.03 -5.49
CA LEU A 65 8.70 1.38 -5.62
C LEU A 65 9.90 2.29 -5.84
N ARG A 66 11.05 1.99 -5.21
CA ARG A 66 12.27 2.77 -5.44
C ARG A 66 12.79 2.62 -6.87
N GLU A 67 12.65 1.45 -7.45
CA GLU A 67 13.04 1.22 -8.85
C GLU A 67 12.03 1.84 -9.83
N HIS A 68 10.76 1.92 -9.43
CA HIS A 68 9.67 2.35 -10.30
C HIS A 68 8.74 3.33 -9.57
N PRO A 69 9.25 4.54 -9.22
CA PRO A 69 8.43 5.52 -8.52
C PRO A 69 7.24 6.01 -9.33
N GLU A 70 7.27 5.86 -10.65
CA GLU A 70 6.16 6.19 -11.53
C GLU A 70 4.89 5.37 -11.27
N LEU A 71 5.00 4.28 -10.50
CA LEU A 71 3.82 3.48 -10.12
C LEU A 71 2.80 4.32 -9.34
N VAL A 72 3.27 5.31 -8.55
CA VAL A 72 2.37 6.17 -7.79
C VAL A 72 1.48 6.98 -8.74
N ASP A 73 2.09 7.63 -9.73
CA ASP A 73 1.34 8.44 -10.69
C ASP A 73 0.43 7.58 -11.55
N ARG A 74 0.89 6.39 -11.94
CA ARG A 74 0.10 5.47 -12.73
C ARG A 74 -1.12 4.98 -11.96
N ALA A 75 -0.97 4.66 -10.67
CA ALA A 75 -2.09 4.26 -9.83
C ALA A 75 -3.09 5.42 -9.67
N ALA A 76 -2.58 6.62 -9.42
CA ALA A 76 -3.43 7.81 -9.28
C ALA A 76 -4.23 8.07 -10.56
N ALA A 77 -3.60 7.93 -11.72
CA ALA A 77 -4.28 8.10 -13.01
C ALA A 77 -5.41 7.10 -13.21
N GLN A 78 -5.34 5.94 -12.57
CA GLN A 78 -6.37 4.90 -12.63
C GLN A 78 -7.35 4.97 -11.46
N GLY A 79 -7.23 5.98 -10.63
CA GLY A 79 -8.10 6.12 -9.46
C GLY A 79 -7.81 5.14 -8.33
N ARG A 80 -6.60 4.59 -8.28
CA ARG A 80 -6.21 3.62 -7.27
C ARG A 80 -5.29 4.24 -6.22
N ALA A 81 -5.48 3.82 -4.97
CA ALA A 81 -4.56 4.18 -3.90
C ALA A 81 -3.28 3.36 -4.00
N MET A 82 -2.23 3.84 -3.33
CA MET A 82 -0.94 3.16 -3.26
C MET A 82 -0.67 2.71 -1.84
N TYR A 83 -0.29 1.45 -1.68
CA TYR A 83 0.04 0.83 -0.41
C TYR A 83 1.45 0.26 -0.52
N CYS A 84 2.38 0.71 0.28
CA CYS A 84 3.78 0.27 0.21
C CYS A 84 4.18 -0.53 1.44
N TRP A 85 4.96 -1.60 1.26
CA TRP A 85 5.41 -2.53 2.32
C TRP A 85 6.84 -2.97 2.04
N THR A 86 7.63 -3.37 2.95
CA THR A 86 7.60 -3.06 4.37
C THR A 86 8.48 -1.84 4.58
N VAL A 87 7.95 -0.82 5.21
CA VAL A 87 8.60 0.50 5.29
C VAL A 87 8.99 0.75 6.74
N ASP A 88 10.23 0.41 7.09
CA ASP A 88 10.72 0.48 8.46
C ASP A 88 11.81 1.54 8.69
N HIS A 89 12.44 2.01 7.61
CA HIS A 89 13.56 2.95 7.71
C HIS A 89 13.10 4.37 7.41
N TYR A 90 13.70 5.33 8.10
CA TYR A 90 13.31 6.73 7.93
C TYR A 90 13.39 7.19 6.47
N GLU A 91 14.45 6.82 5.78
CA GLU A 91 14.64 7.21 4.39
C GLU A 91 13.52 6.71 3.49
N ASP A 92 13.04 5.50 3.77
CA ASP A 92 11.94 4.91 3.00
C ASP A 92 10.61 5.56 3.34
N ILE A 93 10.42 5.94 4.61
CA ILE A 93 9.21 6.67 5.03
C ILE A 93 9.16 8.03 4.34
N GLU A 94 10.27 8.76 4.33
CA GLU A 94 10.35 10.06 3.65
C GLU A 94 10.13 9.92 2.15
N PHE A 95 10.72 8.89 1.54
CA PHE A 95 10.54 8.60 0.13
C PHE A 95 9.05 8.39 -0.20
N CYS A 96 8.36 7.56 0.58
CA CYS A 96 6.93 7.31 0.37
C CYS A 96 6.11 8.58 0.57
N ARG A 97 6.45 9.37 1.58
CA ARG A 97 5.74 10.63 1.85
C ARG A 97 5.89 11.61 0.70
N GLU A 98 7.10 11.77 0.19
CA GLU A 98 7.36 12.68 -0.93
C GLU A 98 6.65 12.26 -2.21
N LEU A 99 6.50 10.94 -2.43
CA LEU A 99 5.78 10.43 -3.60
C LEU A 99 4.26 10.51 -3.46
N GLY A 100 3.75 10.73 -2.26
CA GLY A 100 2.31 10.75 -2.03
C GLY A 100 1.69 9.38 -1.84
N VAL A 101 2.47 8.41 -1.34
CA VAL A 101 1.95 7.08 -1.00
C VAL A 101 0.93 7.24 0.13
N GLY A 102 -0.27 6.69 -0.06
CA GLY A 102 -1.36 6.85 0.90
C GLY A 102 -1.26 5.97 2.13
N TRP A 103 -0.67 4.78 2.01
CA TRP A 103 -0.61 3.81 3.08
C TRP A 103 0.75 3.14 3.10
N ILE A 104 1.28 2.91 4.30
CA ILE A 104 2.52 2.14 4.47
C ILE A 104 2.31 1.05 5.51
N ALA A 105 2.94 -0.10 5.28
CA ALA A 105 3.00 -1.17 6.25
C ALA A 105 4.39 -1.18 6.89
N THR A 106 4.44 -1.16 8.20
CA THR A 106 5.68 -1.10 8.95
C THR A 106 5.63 -2.06 10.14
N ASN A 107 6.80 -2.55 10.55
CA ASN A 107 6.94 -3.35 11.77
C ASN A 107 7.12 -2.46 13.02
N HIS A 108 7.23 -1.13 12.84
CA HIS A 108 7.46 -0.18 13.91
C HIS A 108 6.43 0.96 13.86
N PRO A 109 5.14 0.66 14.09
CA PRO A 109 4.08 1.65 13.87
C PRO A 109 4.18 2.88 14.78
N GLY A 110 4.60 2.69 16.03
CA GLY A 110 4.73 3.83 16.95
C GLY A 110 5.80 4.81 16.50
N ARG A 111 6.98 4.29 16.16
CA ARG A 111 8.10 5.10 15.68
C ARG A 111 7.74 5.81 14.37
N THR A 112 7.17 5.07 13.44
CA THR A 112 6.78 5.61 12.14
C THR A 112 5.75 6.72 12.29
N LYS A 113 4.75 6.52 13.13
CA LYS A 113 3.73 7.53 13.39
C LYS A 113 4.35 8.80 13.96
N SER A 114 5.28 8.65 14.90
CA SER A 114 5.98 9.78 15.49
C SER A 114 6.76 10.57 14.44
N TRP A 115 7.48 9.88 13.58
CA TRP A 115 8.23 10.53 12.50
C TRP A 115 7.33 11.29 11.53
N LEU A 116 6.19 10.72 11.20
CA LEU A 116 5.24 11.37 10.28
C LEU A 116 4.58 12.60 10.89
N GLN A 117 4.33 12.58 12.19
CA GLN A 117 3.65 13.68 12.88
C GLN A 117 4.61 14.80 13.30
N ASN A 118 5.79 14.44 13.80
CA ASN A 118 6.69 15.40 14.47
C ASN A 118 7.96 15.69 13.69
N GLY A 119 8.17 14.99 12.58
CA GLY A 119 9.44 15.04 11.88
C GLY A 119 10.51 14.28 12.65
N LEU A 120 11.73 14.25 12.09
CA LEU A 120 12.85 13.56 12.71
C LEU A 120 13.93 14.54 13.15
N THR A 121 14.49 14.25 14.34
CA THR A 121 15.77 14.81 14.75
C THR A 121 16.87 13.83 14.37
N GLY A 122 18.13 14.27 14.41
CA GLY A 122 19.25 13.38 14.14
C GLY A 122 19.34 12.18 15.07
N ALA A 123 18.82 12.29 16.30
CA ALA A 123 18.81 11.21 17.28
C ALA A 123 17.83 10.10 16.95
N ASP A 124 16.82 10.38 16.15
CA ASP A 124 15.77 9.41 15.79
C ASP A 124 16.10 8.60 14.54
N ARG A 125 17.11 9.00 13.80
CA ARG A 125 17.51 8.30 12.58
C ARG A 125 18.35 7.08 12.90
N ASP A 126 18.02 5.98 12.30
CA ASP A 126 18.79 4.75 12.39
C ASP A 126 19.30 4.32 11.05
#